data_000c7f74dd93a4dc14604f2d0ba37576
#
_entry.id   000c7f74dd93a4dc14604f2d0ba37576
#
_cell.length_a   1.000
_cell.length_b   1.000
_cell.length_c   1.000
_cell.angle_alpha   90.00
_cell.angle_beta   90.00
_cell.angle_gamma   90.00
#
_symmetry.space_group_name_H-M   'P 1'
#
loop_
_entity.id
_entity.type
_entity.pdbx_description
1 polymer ?
#
loop_
_entity_poly.entity_id
_entity_poly.type
_entity_poly.pdbx_seq_one_letter_code
_entity_poly.pdbx_strand_id
1 'polypeptide(L)'
;ERADLLFGGGLRVFTTYDPAAQTAAEAAVEAHLPDDERGFSAAVAAVEPGTGRVRAIVGGPGFDVFEFNIATQKGRPTGSSFKPFVLASAFEKGFVPADQINGIGTCEFDNPGGFPNPYEANNFSGPESGSVATLRSQTLASSNCAYLRLGLTVGLSNVAETTEALGVTTDLSDLPISMPLGPKDITPLEMATAYATFANDGLQVDPIFIERVEDGDGTVLFENTPATERAISVQS
;
A
#
# COMPACT_ATOMS: atom_id res chain seq x y z
N GLU A 1 36.97 -4.34 -2.68
CA GLU A 1 36.47 -4.28 -4.10
C GLU A 1 35.18 -3.49 -4.23
N ARG A 2 34.06 -3.81 -3.51
CA ARG A 2 32.81 -3.02 -3.59
C ARG A 2 32.95 -1.66 -2.91
N ALA A 3 33.60 -1.59 -1.75
CA ALA A 3 33.89 -0.36 -1.04
C ALA A 3 34.85 0.56 -1.84
N ASP A 4 35.84 -0.03 -2.49
CA ASP A 4 36.81 0.73 -3.31
C ASP A 4 36.13 1.37 -4.53
N LEU A 5 35.18 0.68 -5.16
CA LEU A 5 34.36 1.25 -6.23
C LEU A 5 33.47 2.42 -5.74
N LEU A 6 32.84 2.25 -4.57
CA LEU A 6 31.94 3.26 -4.01
C LEU A 6 32.69 4.51 -3.51
N PHE A 7 33.81 4.31 -2.81
CA PHE A 7 34.58 5.39 -2.18
C PHE A 7 35.78 5.86 -3.00
N GLY A 8 36.17 5.10 -4.04
CA GLY A 8 37.23 5.48 -4.98
C GLY A 8 36.87 6.65 -5.91
N GLY A 9 35.60 6.99 -5.99
CA GLY A 9 35.06 8.10 -6.75
C GLY A 9 34.83 7.75 -8.24
N GLY A 10 34.17 8.68 -8.94
CA GLY A 10 33.94 8.58 -10.37
C GLY A 10 32.69 7.82 -10.79
N LEU A 11 31.92 7.24 -9.86
CA LEU A 11 30.63 6.63 -10.21
C LEU A 11 29.60 7.71 -10.60
N ARG A 12 28.86 7.41 -11.69
CA ARG A 12 27.68 8.16 -12.08
C ARG A 12 26.44 7.31 -11.80
N VAL A 13 25.61 7.75 -10.86
CA VAL A 13 24.39 7.06 -10.44
C VAL A 13 23.20 7.78 -11.06
N PHE A 14 22.47 7.09 -11.94
CA PHE A 14 21.24 7.58 -12.54
C PHE A 14 20.06 7.04 -11.71
N THR A 15 19.38 7.96 -11.05
CA THR A 15 18.22 7.64 -10.23
C THR A 15 16.93 7.83 -11.01
N THR A 16 15.84 7.22 -10.52
CA THR A 16 14.51 7.35 -11.11
C THR A 16 13.75 8.59 -10.60
N TYR A 17 14.32 9.33 -9.65
CA TYR A 17 13.69 10.52 -9.09
C TYR A 17 13.42 11.59 -10.14
N ASP A 18 12.23 12.20 -10.04
CA ASP A 18 11.86 13.39 -10.79
C ASP A 18 12.00 14.61 -9.86
N PRO A 19 12.93 15.55 -10.14
CA PRO A 19 13.13 16.71 -9.27
C PRO A 19 11.88 17.59 -9.12
N ALA A 20 11.03 17.68 -10.16
CA ALA A 20 9.80 18.47 -10.08
C ALA A 20 8.76 17.77 -9.18
N ALA A 21 8.60 16.45 -9.31
CA ALA A 21 7.72 15.67 -8.45
C ALA A 21 8.20 15.68 -7.00
N GLN A 22 9.53 15.56 -6.77
CA GLN A 22 10.11 15.63 -5.42
C GLN A 22 9.83 16.99 -4.76
N THR A 23 10.13 18.09 -5.46
CA THR A 23 9.87 19.44 -4.95
C THR A 23 8.38 19.66 -4.66
N ALA A 24 7.49 19.18 -5.53
CA ALA A 24 6.05 19.29 -5.31
C ALA A 24 5.57 18.49 -4.08
N ALA A 25 6.12 17.29 -3.87
CA ALA A 25 5.80 16.47 -2.70
C ALA A 25 6.27 17.11 -1.38
N GLU A 26 7.48 17.65 -1.35
CA GLU A 26 8.03 18.38 -0.20
C GLU A 26 7.18 19.62 0.13
N ALA A 27 6.89 20.44 -0.88
CA ALA A 27 6.05 21.63 -0.72
C ALA A 27 4.62 21.28 -0.26
N ALA A 28 4.04 20.19 -0.73
CA ALA A 28 2.72 19.75 -0.31
C ALA A 28 2.71 19.32 1.17
N VAL A 29 3.75 18.60 1.63
CA VAL A 29 3.89 18.23 3.04
C VAL A 29 4.03 19.49 3.90
N GLU A 30 4.91 20.41 3.53
CA GLU A 30 5.11 21.67 4.26
C GLU A 30 3.82 22.51 4.35
N ALA A 31 3.07 22.63 3.24
CA ALA A 31 1.89 23.46 3.17
C ALA A 31 0.69 22.89 3.95
N HIS A 32 0.61 21.57 4.13
CA HIS A 32 -0.58 20.91 4.68
C HIS A 32 -0.36 20.21 6.01
N LEU A 33 0.90 20.00 6.43
CA LEU A 33 1.19 19.44 7.73
C LEU A 33 0.88 20.49 8.82
N PRO A 34 0.05 20.17 9.82
CA PRO A 34 -0.22 21.10 10.90
C PRO A 34 1.06 21.47 11.67
N ASP A 35 1.35 22.76 11.74
CA ASP A 35 2.42 23.31 12.60
C ASP A 35 1.85 23.51 14.00
N ASP A 36 1.83 22.45 14.80
CA ASP A 36 1.37 22.49 16.17
C ASP A 36 2.21 21.58 17.09
N GLU A 37 2.01 21.74 18.41
CA GLU A 37 2.78 21.01 19.43
C GLU A 37 2.56 19.49 19.44
N ARG A 38 1.61 18.96 18.64
CA ARG A 38 1.30 17.52 18.57
C ARG A 38 2.36 16.72 17.82
N GLY A 39 3.27 17.41 17.11
CA GLY A 39 4.39 16.78 16.41
C GLY A 39 3.95 15.84 15.29
N PHE A 40 2.94 16.21 14.51
CA PHE A 40 2.53 15.43 13.33
C PHE A 40 3.68 15.31 12.32
N SER A 41 3.73 14.18 11.67
CA SER A 41 4.62 13.94 10.54
C SER A 41 3.86 13.35 9.37
N ALA A 42 4.36 13.57 8.16
CA ALA A 42 3.81 12.99 6.95
C ALA A 42 4.92 12.35 6.11
N ALA A 43 4.54 11.37 5.30
CA ALA A 43 5.43 10.75 4.33
C ALA A 43 4.70 10.63 2.99
N VAL A 44 5.46 10.73 1.89
CA VAL A 44 4.93 10.58 0.53
C VAL A 44 5.81 9.58 -0.22
N ALA A 45 5.19 8.70 -0.99
CA ALA A 45 5.86 7.87 -1.99
C ALA A 45 5.08 7.97 -3.30
N ALA A 46 5.77 8.26 -4.40
CA ALA A 46 5.20 8.32 -5.74
C ALA A 46 5.88 7.29 -6.64
N VAL A 47 5.12 6.29 -7.08
CA VAL A 47 5.57 5.20 -7.95
C VAL A 47 4.88 5.32 -9.31
N GLU A 48 5.66 5.26 -10.38
CA GLU A 48 5.15 5.29 -11.74
C GLU A 48 4.61 3.90 -12.15
N PRO A 49 3.31 3.78 -12.47
CA PRO A 49 2.75 2.52 -12.92
C PRO A 49 3.45 2.00 -14.18
N GLY A 50 3.57 0.69 -14.28
CA GLY A 50 4.17 0.00 -15.43
C GLY A 50 5.69 0.02 -15.48
N THR A 51 6.36 0.94 -14.79
CA THR A 51 7.83 1.02 -14.77
C THR A 51 8.43 0.75 -13.39
N GLY A 52 7.65 0.90 -12.32
CA GLY A 52 8.12 0.81 -10.95
C GLY A 52 9.02 1.98 -10.50
N ARG A 53 9.26 2.97 -11.36
CA ARG A 53 10.14 4.09 -11.04
C ARG A 53 9.60 4.91 -9.87
N VAL A 54 10.41 5.05 -8.82
CA VAL A 54 10.09 5.93 -7.69
C VAL A 54 10.43 7.35 -8.08
N ARG A 55 9.41 8.18 -8.29
CA ARG A 55 9.54 9.54 -8.79
C ARG A 55 9.78 10.57 -7.69
N ALA A 56 9.19 10.34 -6.51
CA ALA A 56 9.40 11.16 -5.33
C ALA A 56 9.25 10.34 -4.06
N ILE A 57 10.00 10.74 -3.02
CA ILE A 57 9.87 10.16 -1.69
C ILE A 57 10.13 11.24 -0.63
N VAL A 58 9.18 11.42 0.29
CA VAL A 58 9.33 12.29 1.45
C VAL A 58 9.20 11.41 2.68
N GLY A 59 10.28 11.32 3.46
CA GLY A 59 10.40 10.36 4.55
C GLY A 59 10.02 10.89 5.92
N GLY A 60 9.52 12.11 6.03
CA GLY A 60 9.21 12.77 7.29
C GLY A 60 9.80 14.18 7.39
N PRO A 61 10.01 14.71 8.58
CA PRO A 61 10.43 16.11 8.81
C PRO A 61 11.89 16.41 8.42
N GLY A 62 12.61 15.43 7.86
CA GLY A 62 14.03 15.54 7.51
C GLY A 62 14.93 14.73 8.44
N PHE A 63 16.10 14.32 7.92
CA PHE A 63 17.03 13.41 8.60
C PHE A 63 17.56 13.98 9.92
N ASP A 64 17.81 15.28 9.98
CA ASP A 64 18.33 15.96 11.19
C ASP A 64 17.33 15.95 12.37
N VAL A 65 16.03 15.79 12.07
CA VAL A 65 14.95 15.74 13.07
C VAL A 65 14.57 14.30 13.40
N PHE A 66 14.55 13.43 12.37
CA PHE A 66 14.16 12.04 12.49
C PHE A 66 14.87 11.19 11.44
N GLU A 67 15.79 10.33 11.89
CA GLU A 67 16.67 9.55 11.01
C GLU A 67 15.95 8.45 10.21
N PHE A 68 14.73 8.05 10.60
CA PHE A 68 13.97 7.02 9.91
C PHE A 68 13.17 7.61 8.77
N ASN A 69 13.29 7.02 7.60
CA ASN A 69 12.42 7.30 6.46
C ASN A 69 11.06 6.59 6.66
N ILE A 70 10.04 7.35 7.05
CA ILE A 70 8.69 6.83 7.32
C ILE A 70 8.06 6.24 6.06
N ALA A 71 8.45 6.71 4.87
CA ALA A 71 7.90 6.21 3.61
C ALA A 71 8.35 4.77 3.29
N THR A 72 9.51 4.33 3.83
CA THR A 72 10.13 3.05 3.47
C THR A 72 10.43 2.13 4.65
N GLN A 73 10.62 2.68 5.85
CA GLN A 73 11.13 1.92 7.00
C GLN A 73 10.10 1.74 8.11
N LYS A 74 9.01 2.50 8.11
CA LYS A 74 8.01 2.45 9.17
C LYS A 74 6.60 2.58 8.61
N GLY A 75 5.92 1.47 8.54
CA GLY A 75 4.51 1.43 8.18
C GLY A 75 3.59 2.12 9.20
N ARG A 76 2.35 2.24 8.79
CA ARG A 76 1.21 2.66 9.59
C ARG A 76 0.01 1.78 9.25
N PRO A 77 -0.95 1.62 10.18
CA PRO A 77 -2.20 0.97 9.86
C PRO A 77 -2.84 1.64 8.64
N THR A 78 -3.09 0.84 7.60
CA THR A 78 -3.59 1.36 6.33
C THR A 78 -5.05 1.78 6.39
N GLY A 79 -5.79 1.26 7.38
CA GLY A 79 -7.21 1.52 7.51
C GLY A 79 -7.97 1.15 6.23
N SER A 80 -8.95 1.95 5.87
CA SER A 80 -9.82 1.68 4.71
C SER A 80 -9.13 1.68 3.35
N SER A 81 -7.87 2.13 3.25
CA SER A 81 -7.10 1.99 2.02
C SER A 81 -6.66 0.53 1.76
N PHE A 82 -6.84 -0.38 2.73
CA PHE A 82 -6.66 -1.81 2.54
C PHE A 82 -7.83 -2.49 1.79
N LYS A 83 -9.02 -1.90 1.83
CA LYS A 83 -10.24 -2.50 1.26
C LYS A 83 -10.16 -2.86 -0.23
N PRO A 84 -9.48 -2.09 -1.10
CA PRO A 84 -9.28 -2.51 -2.49
C PRO A 84 -8.58 -3.87 -2.66
N PHE A 85 -7.70 -4.25 -1.75
CA PHE A 85 -7.06 -5.59 -1.80
C PHE A 85 -8.05 -6.71 -1.49
N VAL A 86 -8.95 -6.48 -0.52
CA VAL A 86 -10.06 -7.40 -0.23
C VAL A 86 -11.00 -7.53 -1.44
N LEU A 87 -11.28 -6.40 -2.12
CA LEU A 87 -12.14 -6.36 -3.28
C LEU A 87 -11.51 -7.09 -4.48
N ALA A 88 -10.22 -6.85 -4.74
CA ALA A 88 -9.48 -7.55 -5.79
C ALA A 88 -9.47 -9.07 -5.54
N SER A 89 -9.19 -9.50 -4.30
CA SER A 89 -9.25 -10.91 -3.92
C SER A 89 -10.65 -11.51 -4.11
N ALA A 90 -11.71 -10.72 -3.85
CA ALA A 90 -13.08 -11.16 -4.12
C ALA A 90 -13.34 -11.35 -5.63
N PHE A 91 -12.87 -10.43 -6.46
CA PHE A 91 -13.02 -10.53 -7.92
C PHE A 91 -12.25 -11.72 -8.49
N GLU A 92 -11.05 -12.00 -8.00
CA GLU A 92 -10.30 -13.22 -8.35
C GLU A 92 -11.05 -14.51 -7.97
N LYS A 93 -11.96 -14.45 -6.99
CA LYS A 93 -12.86 -15.56 -6.62
C LYS A 93 -14.21 -15.55 -7.36
N GLY A 94 -14.38 -14.66 -8.34
CA GLY A 94 -15.55 -14.62 -9.21
C GLY A 94 -16.69 -13.73 -8.70
N PHE A 95 -16.49 -12.96 -7.64
CA PHE A 95 -17.45 -11.92 -7.26
C PHE A 95 -17.47 -10.83 -8.33
N VAL A 96 -18.61 -10.14 -8.42
CA VAL A 96 -18.78 -9.02 -9.36
C VAL A 96 -19.30 -7.77 -8.63
N PRO A 97 -19.08 -6.55 -9.16
CA PRO A 97 -19.52 -5.32 -8.51
C PRO A 97 -21.00 -5.23 -8.17
N ALA A 98 -21.85 -6.03 -8.86
CA ALA A 98 -23.30 -6.10 -8.67
C ALA A 98 -23.73 -7.06 -7.54
N ASP A 99 -22.84 -7.92 -7.05
CA ASP A 99 -23.14 -8.83 -5.95
C ASP A 99 -23.50 -8.07 -4.69
N GLN A 100 -24.50 -8.59 -3.98
CA GLN A 100 -25.01 -7.97 -2.78
C GLN A 100 -24.34 -8.53 -1.53
N ILE A 101 -24.01 -7.65 -0.61
CA ILE A 101 -23.48 -8.00 0.69
C ILE A 101 -24.12 -7.18 1.80
N ASN A 102 -24.28 -7.80 2.96
CA ASN A 102 -24.81 -7.13 4.15
C ASN A 102 -23.76 -6.17 4.74
N GLY A 103 -24.03 -4.89 4.69
CA GLY A 103 -23.22 -3.82 5.31
C GLY A 103 -23.83 -3.25 6.59
N ILE A 104 -24.93 -3.85 7.11
CA ILE A 104 -25.57 -3.37 8.34
C ILE A 104 -24.60 -3.53 9.52
N GLY A 105 -24.37 -2.47 10.23
CA GLY A 105 -23.64 -2.42 11.52
C GLY A 105 -24.65 -2.31 12.67
N THR A 106 -24.36 -2.65 13.90
CA THR A 106 -23.15 -3.29 14.40
C THR A 106 -22.99 -4.70 13.82
N CYS A 107 -21.77 -5.10 13.48
CA CYS A 107 -21.50 -6.45 13.03
C CYS A 107 -20.62 -7.19 14.02
N GLU A 108 -20.98 -8.42 14.32
CA GLU A 108 -20.36 -9.26 15.32
C GLU A 108 -19.93 -10.58 14.67
N PHE A 109 -18.75 -11.07 15.06
CA PHE A 109 -18.16 -12.27 14.50
C PHE A 109 -17.52 -13.10 15.60
N ASP A 110 -17.70 -14.42 15.54
CA ASP A 110 -16.95 -15.33 16.39
C ASP A 110 -15.45 -15.18 16.12
N ASN A 111 -14.67 -15.02 17.19
CA ASN A 111 -13.21 -14.82 17.11
C ASN A 111 -12.49 -15.79 18.07
N PRO A 112 -12.61 -17.11 17.84
CA PRO A 112 -12.08 -18.11 18.76
C PRO A 112 -10.55 -18.01 18.83
N GLY A 113 -10.02 -17.87 20.05
CA GLY A 113 -8.59 -17.70 20.32
C GLY A 113 -8.08 -16.27 20.17
N GLY A 114 -8.89 -15.34 19.61
CA GLY A 114 -8.57 -13.91 19.53
C GLY A 114 -9.23 -13.09 20.64
N PHE A 115 -8.86 -11.81 20.71
CA PHE A 115 -9.45 -10.86 21.63
C PHE A 115 -9.76 -9.53 20.90
N PRO A 116 -10.96 -8.93 21.07
CA PRO A 116 -12.12 -9.45 21.80
C PRO A 116 -12.78 -10.66 21.13
N ASN A 117 -13.53 -11.43 21.90
CA ASN A 117 -14.37 -12.49 21.38
C ASN A 117 -15.76 -12.39 22.05
N PRO A 118 -16.85 -12.14 21.30
CA PRO A 118 -16.85 -11.92 19.85
C PRO A 118 -16.13 -10.63 19.43
N TYR A 119 -15.66 -10.57 18.18
CA TYR A 119 -15.16 -9.34 17.57
C TYR A 119 -16.33 -8.50 17.07
N GLU A 120 -16.43 -7.29 17.55
CA GLU A 120 -17.49 -6.35 17.19
C GLU A 120 -16.91 -5.16 16.43
N ALA A 121 -17.59 -4.72 15.39
CA ALA A 121 -17.24 -3.53 14.62
C ALA A 121 -18.46 -2.72 14.21
N ASN A 122 -18.22 -1.42 14.03
CA ASN A 122 -19.22 -0.47 13.57
C ASN A 122 -18.80 0.17 12.24
N ASN A 123 -19.77 0.58 11.43
CA ASN A 123 -19.52 1.49 10.35
C ASN A 123 -19.19 2.90 10.89
N PHE A 124 -18.48 3.69 10.11
CA PHE A 124 -18.09 5.06 10.50
C PHE A 124 -19.31 5.95 10.84
N SER A 125 -20.43 5.74 10.13
CA SER A 125 -21.68 6.50 10.32
C SER A 125 -22.48 6.05 11.56
N GLY A 126 -21.97 5.12 12.33
CA GLY A 126 -22.58 4.64 13.58
C GLY A 126 -23.12 3.21 13.56
N PRO A 127 -23.54 2.69 14.72
CA PRO A 127 -23.84 1.27 14.90
C PRO A 127 -25.07 0.79 14.12
N GLU A 128 -26.06 1.65 13.88
CA GLU A 128 -27.29 1.28 13.15
C GLU A 128 -27.23 1.68 11.66
N SER A 129 -26.03 2.05 11.16
CA SER A 129 -25.86 2.46 9.78
C SER A 129 -25.59 1.30 8.82
N GLY A 130 -25.81 1.55 7.55
CA GLY A 130 -25.57 0.58 6.48
C GLY A 130 -26.82 -0.16 6.05
N SER A 131 -26.69 -0.95 5.00
CA SER A 131 -27.77 -1.71 4.39
C SER A 131 -27.23 -2.94 3.67
N VAL A 132 -28.11 -3.83 3.21
CA VAL A 132 -27.75 -4.81 2.19
C VAL A 132 -27.70 -4.06 0.85
N ALA A 133 -26.55 -4.06 0.20
CA ALA A 133 -26.33 -3.33 -1.04
C ALA A 133 -25.22 -3.99 -1.88
N THR A 134 -25.05 -3.52 -3.12
CA THR A 134 -24.02 -4.04 -4.03
C THR A 134 -22.61 -3.79 -3.50
N LEU A 135 -21.64 -4.62 -3.87
CA LEU A 135 -20.23 -4.42 -3.55
C LEU A 135 -19.76 -3.03 -3.96
N ARG A 136 -20.20 -2.56 -5.16
CA ARG A 136 -19.95 -1.19 -5.60
C ARG A 136 -20.42 -0.14 -4.59
N SER A 137 -21.66 -0.25 -4.12
CA SER A 137 -22.23 0.71 -3.15
C SER A 137 -21.53 0.63 -1.80
N GLN A 138 -21.20 -0.58 -1.34
CA GLN A 138 -20.46 -0.78 -0.08
C GLN A 138 -19.03 -0.23 -0.13
N THR A 139 -18.38 -0.32 -1.31
CA THR A 139 -17.07 0.28 -1.56
C THR A 139 -17.13 1.80 -1.49
N LEU A 140 -18.09 2.42 -2.17
CA LEU A 140 -18.30 3.87 -2.13
C LEU A 140 -18.62 4.38 -0.72
N ALA A 141 -19.36 3.61 0.06
CA ALA A 141 -19.67 3.91 1.47
C ALA A 141 -18.52 3.58 2.42
N SER A 142 -17.47 2.90 1.95
CA SER A 142 -16.39 2.36 2.78
C SER A 142 -16.90 1.57 3.99
N SER A 143 -17.94 0.76 3.79
CA SER A 143 -18.61 0.02 4.86
C SER A 143 -17.67 -0.98 5.55
N ASN A 144 -17.44 -0.82 6.85
CA ASN A 144 -16.60 -1.73 7.63
C ASN A 144 -17.22 -3.12 7.72
N CYS A 145 -18.51 -3.18 8.04
CA CYS A 145 -19.21 -4.44 8.22
C CYS A 145 -19.33 -5.25 6.92
N ALA A 146 -19.52 -4.58 5.78
CA ALA A 146 -19.52 -5.26 4.48
C ALA A 146 -18.15 -5.86 4.17
N TYR A 147 -17.08 -5.10 4.41
CA TYR A 147 -15.72 -5.55 4.10
C TYR A 147 -15.21 -6.64 5.05
N LEU A 148 -15.59 -6.61 6.32
CA LEU A 148 -15.33 -7.73 7.24
C LEU A 148 -16.01 -9.02 6.74
N ARG A 149 -17.29 -8.95 6.38
CA ARG A 149 -18.03 -10.09 5.84
C ARG A 149 -17.44 -10.57 4.51
N LEU A 150 -17.06 -9.64 3.64
CA LEU A 150 -16.43 -9.98 2.34
C LEU A 150 -15.11 -10.70 2.54
N GLY A 151 -14.20 -10.13 3.36
CA GLY A 151 -12.90 -10.73 3.62
C GLY A 151 -13.00 -12.12 4.25
N LEU A 152 -13.93 -12.31 5.19
CA LEU A 152 -14.19 -13.63 5.78
C LEU A 152 -14.80 -14.61 4.77
N THR A 153 -15.66 -14.15 3.88
CA THR A 153 -16.26 -14.99 2.82
C THR A 153 -15.22 -15.41 1.78
N VAL A 154 -14.34 -14.51 1.37
CA VAL A 154 -13.22 -14.77 0.46
C VAL A 154 -12.16 -15.65 1.10
N GLY A 155 -11.96 -15.51 2.39
CA GLY A 155 -10.90 -16.11 3.20
C GLY A 155 -9.70 -15.18 3.36
N LEU A 156 -9.30 -14.94 4.62
CA LEU A 156 -8.24 -13.98 4.94
C LEU A 156 -6.88 -14.37 4.32
N SER A 157 -6.59 -15.66 4.17
CA SER A 157 -5.39 -16.13 3.46
C SER A 157 -5.37 -15.72 1.98
N ASN A 158 -6.51 -15.84 1.29
CA ASN A 158 -6.60 -15.39 -0.10
C ASN A 158 -6.42 -13.86 -0.21
N VAL A 159 -6.92 -13.11 0.77
CA VAL A 159 -6.70 -11.65 0.82
C VAL A 159 -5.22 -11.33 1.03
N ALA A 160 -4.53 -12.06 1.92
CA ALA A 160 -3.09 -11.90 2.14
C ALA A 160 -2.29 -12.20 0.87
N GLU A 161 -2.52 -13.36 0.26
CA GLU A 161 -1.86 -13.79 -0.98
C GLU A 161 -2.06 -12.76 -2.12
N THR A 162 -3.29 -12.26 -2.29
CA THR A 162 -3.57 -11.21 -3.29
C THR A 162 -2.81 -9.92 -2.97
N THR A 163 -2.76 -9.52 -1.69
CA THR A 163 -2.07 -8.30 -1.24
C THR A 163 -0.56 -8.39 -1.48
N GLU A 164 0.04 -9.53 -1.17
CA GLU A 164 1.46 -9.82 -1.42
C GLU A 164 1.77 -9.82 -2.93
N ALA A 165 0.93 -10.48 -3.73
CA ALA A 165 1.08 -10.48 -5.19
C ALA A 165 1.01 -9.07 -5.80
N LEU A 166 0.24 -8.16 -5.22
CA LEU A 166 0.16 -6.75 -5.64
C LEU A 166 1.41 -5.93 -5.30
N GLY A 167 2.36 -6.47 -4.51
CA GLY A 167 3.65 -5.84 -4.21
C GLY A 167 3.82 -5.40 -2.75
N VAL A 168 2.94 -5.81 -1.83
CA VAL A 168 3.14 -5.61 -0.39
C VAL A 168 4.08 -6.69 0.13
N THR A 169 5.18 -6.28 0.77
CA THR A 169 6.23 -7.17 1.32
C THR A 169 6.15 -7.32 2.84
N THR A 170 5.33 -6.51 3.49
CA THR A 170 5.03 -6.64 4.93
C THR A 170 4.45 -8.03 5.20
N ASP A 171 4.95 -8.70 6.26
CA ASP A 171 4.46 -10.00 6.69
C ASP A 171 2.96 -9.96 7.05
N LEU A 172 2.15 -10.66 6.27
CA LEU A 172 0.71 -10.80 6.45
C LEU A 172 0.30 -12.19 6.98
N SER A 173 1.22 -12.98 7.50
CA SER A 173 0.95 -14.34 8.02
C SER A 173 0.03 -14.37 9.24
N ASP A 174 0.03 -13.30 10.05
CA ASP A 174 -0.96 -13.08 11.10
C ASP A 174 -2.25 -12.53 10.49
N LEU A 175 -3.30 -13.33 10.50
CA LEU A 175 -4.59 -13.07 9.85
C LEU A 175 -5.70 -12.73 10.87
N PRO A 176 -5.63 -11.57 11.55
CA PRO A 176 -6.68 -11.18 12.48
C PRO A 176 -8.01 -10.98 11.74
N ILE A 177 -9.12 -11.22 12.43
CA ILE A 177 -10.45 -11.02 11.86
C ILE A 177 -10.67 -9.59 11.33
N SER A 178 -9.97 -8.62 11.93
CA SER A 178 -9.97 -7.21 11.51
C SER A 178 -9.15 -6.92 10.25
N MET A 179 -8.42 -7.88 9.70
CA MET A 179 -7.54 -7.69 8.53
C MET A 179 -8.19 -6.89 7.39
N PRO A 180 -9.47 -7.12 7.01
CA PRO A 180 -10.12 -6.36 5.96
C PRO A 180 -10.24 -4.84 6.21
N LEU A 181 -10.01 -4.40 7.44
CA LEU A 181 -10.02 -2.99 7.84
C LEU A 181 -8.61 -2.36 7.91
N GLY A 182 -7.57 -3.09 7.52
CA GLY A 182 -6.20 -2.60 7.42
C GLY A 182 -5.52 -2.26 8.75
N PRO A 183 -5.49 -3.16 9.76
CA PRO A 183 -4.81 -2.92 11.03
C PRO A 183 -3.30 -3.06 10.93
N LYS A 184 -2.77 -3.70 9.88
CA LYS A 184 -1.33 -3.91 9.69
C LYS A 184 -0.62 -2.63 9.30
N ASP A 185 0.57 -2.47 9.83
CA ASP A 185 1.49 -1.39 9.47
C ASP A 185 2.15 -1.72 8.13
N ILE A 186 1.75 -1.02 7.07
CA ILE A 186 2.33 -1.13 5.73
C ILE A 186 2.95 0.22 5.37
N THR A 187 4.09 0.22 4.71
CA THR A 187 4.78 1.46 4.34
C THR A 187 4.06 2.20 3.21
N PRO A 188 4.15 3.54 3.15
CA PRO A 188 3.66 4.30 2.00
C PRO A 188 4.21 3.84 0.65
N LEU A 189 5.46 3.38 0.59
CA LEU A 189 6.05 2.84 -0.63
C LEU A 189 5.37 1.55 -1.08
N GLU A 190 5.15 0.59 -0.17
CA GLU A 190 4.44 -0.65 -0.48
C GLU A 190 3.01 -0.39 -0.95
N MET A 191 2.30 0.53 -0.26
CA MET A 191 0.96 0.95 -0.68
C MET A 191 0.98 1.58 -2.07
N ALA A 192 1.92 2.49 -2.35
CA ALA A 192 2.04 3.11 -3.66
C ALA A 192 2.38 2.09 -4.76
N THR A 193 3.24 1.10 -4.48
CA THR A 193 3.58 0.00 -5.39
C THR A 193 2.34 -0.85 -5.70
N ALA A 194 1.60 -1.25 -4.67
CA ALA A 194 0.40 -2.06 -4.84
C ALA A 194 -0.71 -1.32 -5.62
N TYR A 195 -0.88 -0.02 -5.37
CA TYR A 195 -1.81 0.80 -6.15
C TYR A 195 -1.32 1.06 -7.58
N ALA A 196 -0.01 1.15 -7.81
CA ALA A 196 0.55 1.20 -9.15
C ALA A 196 0.27 -0.08 -9.95
N THR A 197 0.20 -1.24 -9.27
CA THR A 197 -0.19 -2.52 -9.88
C THR A 197 -1.64 -2.49 -10.37
N PHE A 198 -2.58 -1.92 -9.60
CA PHE A 198 -3.96 -1.70 -10.09
C PHE A 198 -3.99 -0.79 -11.32
N ALA A 199 -3.23 0.31 -11.29
CA ALA A 199 -3.15 1.24 -12.42
C ALA A 199 -2.43 0.68 -13.65
N ASN A 200 -1.75 -0.45 -13.51
CA ASN A 200 -1.04 -1.18 -14.57
C ASN A 200 -1.76 -2.49 -14.95
N ASP A 201 -3.09 -2.49 -14.96
CA ASP A 201 -3.92 -3.62 -15.35
C ASP A 201 -3.56 -4.94 -14.62
N GLY A 202 -3.17 -4.84 -13.36
CA GLY A 202 -2.80 -5.97 -12.52
C GLY A 202 -1.41 -6.57 -12.78
N LEU A 203 -0.55 -5.87 -13.52
CA LEU A 203 0.86 -6.22 -13.70
C LEU A 203 1.71 -5.52 -12.64
N GLN A 204 2.23 -6.29 -11.69
CA GLN A 204 3.12 -5.81 -10.64
C GLN A 204 4.52 -5.52 -11.20
N VAL A 205 5.14 -4.47 -10.70
CA VAL A 205 6.54 -4.10 -10.96
C VAL A 205 7.17 -3.63 -9.65
N ASP A 206 8.34 -4.16 -9.33
CA ASP A 206 9.06 -3.74 -8.12
C ASP A 206 9.47 -2.26 -8.17
N PRO A 207 9.51 -1.57 -7.02
CA PRO A 207 9.93 -0.17 -6.98
C PRO A 207 11.43 -0.04 -7.29
N ILE A 208 11.75 0.84 -8.24
CA ILE A 208 13.11 1.10 -8.75
C ILE A 208 13.54 2.50 -8.33
N PHE A 209 14.67 2.60 -7.61
CA PHE A 209 15.30 3.85 -7.19
C PHE A 209 16.50 4.23 -8.05
N ILE A 210 17.26 3.22 -8.52
CA ILE A 210 18.45 3.37 -9.34
C ILE A 210 18.17 2.69 -10.68
N GLU A 211 18.24 3.47 -11.74
CA GLU A 211 18.06 2.99 -13.10
C GLU A 211 19.37 2.40 -13.64
N ARG A 212 20.48 3.12 -13.45
CA ARG A 212 21.79 2.72 -13.98
C ARG A 212 22.92 3.28 -13.14
N VAL A 213 24.05 2.57 -13.11
CA VAL A 213 25.33 3.02 -12.55
C VAL A 213 26.42 2.83 -13.58
N GLU A 214 27.23 3.86 -13.80
CA GLU A 214 28.39 3.85 -14.67
C GLU A 214 29.66 4.19 -13.88
N ASP A 215 30.81 3.71 -14.34
CA ASP A 215 32.12 4.14 -13.83
C ASP A 215 32.56 5.49 -14.41
N GLY A 216 33.78 5.94 -14.05
CA GLY A 216 34.35 7.18 -14.53
C GLY A 216 34.59 7.22 -16.03
N ASP A 217 34.78 6.08 -16.66
CA ASP A 217 35.04 5.92 -18.11
C ASP A 217 33.70 5.75 -18.89
N GLY A 218 32.56 5.66 -18.20
CA GLY A 218 31.25 5.50 -18.82
C GLY A 218 30.85 4.04 -19.07
N THR A 219 31.60 3.10 -18.51
CA THR A 219 31.21 1.68 -18.57
C THR A 219 30.00 1.44 -17.65
N VAL A 220 28.95 0.81 -18.15
CA VAL A 220 27.78 0.44 -17.36
C VAL A 220 28.14 -0.71 -16.42
N LEU A 221 28.10 -0.43 -15.11
CA LEU A 221 28.33 -1.40 -14.04
C LEU A 221 27.05 -2.08 -13.56
N PHE A 222 25.93 -1.38 -13.67
CA PHE A 222 24.61 -1.85 -13.29
C PHE A 222 23.54 -1.17 -14.15
N GLU A 223 22.56 -1.91 -14.60
CA GLU A 223 21.37 -1.42 -15.26
C GLU A 223 20.16 -2.22 -14.77
N ASN A 224 19.15 -1.51 -14.30
CA ASN A 224 17.91 -2.12 -13.84
C ASN A 224 16.99 -2.36 -15.03
N THR A 225 16.49 -3.58 -15.16
CA THR A 225 15.47 -3.95 -16.15
C THR A 225 14.20 -4.29 -15.40
N PRO A 226 13.12 -3.49 -15.50
CA PRO A 226 11.85 -3.80 -14.87
C PRO A 226 11.37 -5.19 -15.28
N ALA A 227 11.10 -6.04 -14.28
CA ALA A 227 10.40 -7.30 -14.49
C ALA A 227 8.94 -7.08 -14.10
N THR A 228 8.02 -7.59 -14.91
CA THR A 228 6.59 -7.54 -14.65
C THR A 228 6.06 -8.93 -14.33
N GLU A 229 5.23 -9.02 -13.31
CA GLU A 229 4.52 -10.23 -12.95
C GLU A 229 3.01 -9.97 -12.87
N ARG A 230 2.20 -10.92 -13.32
CA ARG A 230 0.75 -10.79 -13.20
C ARG A 230 0.30 -11.12 -11.79
N ALA A 231 -0.13 -10.11 -11.07
CA ALA A 231 -0.62 -10.21 -9.70
C ALA A 231 -2.11 -10.59 -9.64
N ILE A 232 -2.92 -9.95 -10.48
CA ILE A 232 -4.37 -10.19 -10.58
C ILE A 232 -4.80 -10.21 -12.04
N SER A 233 -5.96 -10.77 -12.32
CA SER A 233 -6.50 -10.83 -13.68
C SER A 233 -6.91 -9.43 -14.17
N VAL A 234 -7.00 -9.26 -15.50
CA VAL A 234 -7.44 -7.99 -16.11
C VAL A 234 -8.92 -7.69 -15.80
N GLN A 235 -9.69 -8.72 -15.43
CA GLN A 235 -11.11 -8.60 -15.08
C GLN A 235 -11.33 -8.17 -13.63
N SER A 236 -10.34 -8.31 -12.79
CA SER A 236 -10.36 -7.92 -11.37
C SER A 236 -9.97 -6.47 -11.19
#